data_68647efb609ae75b9d2f8ef0402ebd02
#
_entry.id   68647efb609ae75b9d2f8ef0402ebd02
#
_cell.length_a   1.000
_cell.length_b   1.000
_cell.length_c   1.000
_cell.angle_alpha   90.00
_cell.angle_beta   90.00
_cell.angle_gamma   90.00
#
_symmetry.space_group_name_H-M   'P 1'
#
loop_
_entity.id
_entity.type
_entity.pdbx_description
1 polymer ?
#
loop_
_entity_poly.entity_id
_entity_poly.type
_entity_poly.pdbx_seq_one_letter_code
_entity_poly.pdbx_strand_id
1 'polypeptide(L)'
;VSARVAVGALALAAAAAVAVALLRFEDGAAGDFDYYTLALSWSPTYCATEDPGGRTSQCRGRPRAFVLHGFWPQHERGWPESCYSGNRPWIPQPVIDDMIGIMPGKGLIIHQYAKHGTCSGLSPEAYFDAARKAYESIRVPERLRRLSRTLSATPAEIERAFLSANPQLREDMVSIACGPERLREVRVCFSRSLEPTACGDNENQARLCRSRRIRVPPVVD
;
A
#
# COMPACT_ATOMS: atom_id res chain seq x y z
N VAL A 1 -41.09 -8.51 -47.08
CA VAL A 1 -41.04 -7.72 -45.81
C VAL A 1 -40.07 -8.34 -44.82
N SER A 2 -39.61 -9.61 -44.99
CA SER A 2 -38.81 -10.33 -43.95
C SER A 2 -37.28 -10.11 -44.01
N ALA A 3 -36.71 -9.59 -45.09
CA ALA A 3 -35.24 -9.47 -45.21
C ALA A 3 -34.64 -8.22 -44.50
N ARG A 4 -35.42 -7.16 -44.32
CA ARG A 4 -34.91 -5.93 -43.66
C ARG A 4 -34.82 -5.99 -42.14
N VAL A 5 -35.56 -6.89 -41.48
CA VAL A 5 -35.56 -7.05 -40.04
C VAL A 5 -34.35 -7.89 -39.55
N ALA A 6 -33.87 -8.83 -40.35
CA ALA A 6 -32.74 -9.69 -40.01
C ALA A 6 -31.40 -8.95 -40.02
N VAL A 7 -31.21 -7.95 -40.91
CA VAL A 7 -29.97 -7.17 -41.01
C VAL A 7 -29.81 -6.21 -39.79
N GLY A 8 -30.91 -5.66 -39.28
CA GLY A 8 -30.89 -4.78 -38.12
C GLY A 8 -30.55 -5.48 -36.82
N ALA A 9 -31.00 -6.71 -36.65
CA ALA A 9 -30.72 -7.51 -35.43
C ALA A 9 -29.26 -7.98 -35.36
N LEU A 10 -28.67 -8.31 -36.51
CA LEU A 10 -27.24 -8.70 -36.57
C LEU A 10 -26.29 -7.52 -36.33
N ALA A 11 -26.64 -6.33 -36.81
CA ALA A 11 -25.84 -5.13 -36.58
C ALA A 11 -25.86 -4.67 -35.09
N LEU A 12 -27.01 -4.78 -34.41
CA LEU A 12 -27.14 -4.49 -32.97
C LEU A 12 -26.40 -5.49 -32.10
N ALA A 13 -26.41 -6.78 -32.45
CA ALA A 13 -25.69 -7.82 -31.72
C ALA A 13 -24.14 -7.66 -31.86
N ALA A 14 -23.66 -7.27 -33.05
CA ALA A 14 -22.25 -7.00 -33.28
C ALA A 14 -21.76 -5.74 -32.54
N ALA A 15 -22.57 -4.67 -32.50
CA ALA A 15 -22.25 -3.46 -31.74
C ALA A 15 -22.23 -3.70 -30.22
N ALA A 16 -23.14 -4.52 -29.69
CA ALA A 16 -23.14 -4.90 -28.28
C ALA A 16 -21.92 -5.78 -27.90
N ALA A 17 -21.50 -6.70 -28.78
CA ALA A 17 -20.32 -7.54 -28.58
C ALA A 17 -19.02 -6.73 -28.60
N VAL A 18 -18.90 -5.72 -29.42
CA VAL A 18 -17.76 -4.79 -29.47
C VAL A 18 -17.74 -3.89 -28.25
N ALA A 19 -18.88 -3.39 -27.80
CA ALA A 19 -18.98 -2.58 -26.58
C ALA A 19 -18.60 -3.38 -25.29
N VAL A 20 -18.99 -4.66 -25.22
CA VAL A 20 -18.60 -5.55 -24.11
C VAL A 20 -17.10 -5.91 -24.15
N ALA A 21 -16.50 -6.02 -25.35
CA ALA A 21 -15.06 -6.25 -25.49
C ALA A 21 -14.22 -5.02 -25.09
N LEU A 22 -14.75 -3.81 -25.24
CA LEU A 22 -14.08 -2.56 -24.80
C LEU A 22 -14.22 -2.28 -23.30
N LEU A 23 -15.05 -3.03 -22.58
CA LEU A 23 -15.20 -2.95 -21.10
C LEU A 23 -14.39 -4.02 -20.38
N ARG A 24 -13.52 -4.78 -21.05
CA ARG A 24 -12.49 -5.52 -20.34
C ARG A 24 -11.52 -4.48 -19.79
N PHE A 25 -11.58 -4.26 -18.50
CA PHE A 25 -10.50 -3.64 -17.77
C PHE A 25 -9.23 -4.39 -18.19
N GLU A 26 -8.34 -3.71 -18.90
CA GLU A 26 -7.01 -4.24 -19.13
C GLU A 26 -6.40 -4.44 -17.76
N ASP A 27 -6.12 -5.68 -17.38
CA ASP A 27 -5.25 -5.99 -16.26
C ASP A 27 -3.96 -5.21 -16.54
N GLY A 28 -3.65 -4.19 -15.70
CA GLY A 28 -2.62 -3.20 -15.99
C GLY A 28 -1.32 -3.89 -16.38
N ALA A 29 -0.76 -3.49 -17.51
CA ALA A 29 0.52 -4.02 -17.94
C ALA A 29 1.59 -3.73 -16.88
N ALA A 30 2.47 -4.68 -16.64
CA ALA A 30 3.58 -4.47 -15.69
C ALA A 30 4.37 -3.21 -16.10
N GLY A 31 4.59 -2.28 -15.15
CA GLY A 31 5.22 -0.99 -15.41
C GLY A 31 4.25 0.15 -15.76
N ASP A 32 2.96 -0.12 -15.90
CA ASP A 32 1.93 0.90 -16.09
C ASP A 32 1.35 1.33 -14.73
N PHE A 33 1.82 2.44 -14.22
CA PHE A 33 1.36 3.07 -12.97
C PHE A 33 1.93 4.49 -12.85
N ASP A 34 1.32 5.33 -12.01
CA ASP A 34 1.67 6.74 -11.91
C ASP A 34 2.67 7.01 -10.77
N TYR A 35 2.45 6.43 -9.59
CA TYR A 35 3.27 6.65 -8.39
C TYR A 35 3.29 5.41 -7.49
N TYR A 36 4.14 5.44 -6.46
CA TYR A 36 4.15 4.43 -5.40
C TYR A 36 3.55 4.96 -4.11
N THR A 37 2.82 4.12 -3.39
CA THR A 37 2.46 4.34 -1.99
C THR A 37 3.32 3.46 -1.08
N LEU A 38 4.15 4.08 -0.24
CA LEU A 38 4.83 3.43 0.88
C LEU A 38 3.87 3.32 2.06
N ALA A 39 3.47 2.12 2.44
CA ALA A 39 2.59 1.87 3.58
C ALA A 39 3.37 1.42 4.81
N LEU A 40 3.33 2.22 5.88
CA LEU A 40 3.95 1.95 7.17
C LEU A 40 2.87 1.50 8.16
N SER A 41 2.84 0.21 8.50
CA SER A 41 1.86 -0.36 9.43
C SER A 41 2.25 -0.11 10.87
N TRP A 42 1.29 0.37 11.71
CA TRP A 42 1.45 0.51 13.14
C TRP A 42 1.29 -0.85 13.83
N SER A 43 2.41 -1.47 14.18
CA SER A 43 2.44 -2.85 14.70
C SER A 43 1.57 -3.08 15.94
N PRO A 44 1.51 -2.18 16.96
CA PRO A 44 0.64 -2.42 18.12
C PRO A 44 -0.85 -2.52 17.77
N THR A 45 -1.34 -1.78 16.78
CA THR A 45 -2.72 -1.95 16.31
C THR A 45 -2.88 -3.27 15.57
N TYR A 46 -1.98 -3.58 14.62
CA TYR A 46 -2.02 -4.84 13.89
C TYR A 46 -2.04 -6.04 14.85
N CYS A 47 -1.16 -6.07 15.83
CA CYS A 47 -1.08 -7.16 16.78
C CYS A 47 -2.34 -7.28 17.66
N ALA A 48 -2.96 -6.17 18.00
CA ALA A 48 -4.20 -6.19 18.80
C ALA A 48 -5.44 -6.59 18.00
N THR A 49 -5.48 -6.34 16.68
CA THR A 49 -6.68 -6.56 15.86
C THR A 49 -6.59 -7.75 14.91
N GLU A 50 -5.46 -7.94 14.26
CA GLU A 50 -5.26 -8.95 13.22
C GLU A 50 -4.53 -10.20 13.75
N ASP A 51 -3.72 -10.04 14.80
CA ASP A 51 -2.95 -11.14 15.40
C ASP A 51 -2.93 -11.08 16.94
N PRO A 52 -4.11 -11.10 17.60
CA PRO A 52 -4.18 -11.01 19.07
C PRO A 52 -3.50 -12.20 19.80
N GLY A 53 -3.24 -13.28 19.08
CA GLY A 53 -2.48 -14.44 19.60
C GLY A 53 -0.96 -14.33 19.44
N GLY A 54 -0.44 -13.24 18.84
CA GLY A 54 1.00 -13.03 18.65
C GLY A 54 1.69 -14.12 17.84
N ARG A 55 1.06 -14.63 16.79
CA ARG A 55 1.58 -15.74 15.98
C ARG A 55 2.53 -15.30 14.88
N THR A 56 2.34 -14.08 14.36
CA THR A 56 3.17 -13.55 13.28
C THR A 56 4.51 -13.04 13.80
N SER A 57 5.51 -12.99 12.93
CA SER A 57 6.82 -12.43 13.23
C SER A 57 6.78 -10.91 13.55
N GLN A 58 5.71 -10.22 13.14
CA GLN A 58 5.49 -8.82 13.47
C GLN A 58 5.14 -8.63 14.95
N CYS A 59 4.42 -9.60 15.54
CA CYS A 59 3.89 -9.52 16.89
C CYS A 59 4.69 -10.33 17.91
N ARG A 60 5.65 -11.15 17.45
CA ARG A 60 6.55 -11.93 18.32
C ARG A 60 7.86 -11.23 18.57
N GLY A 61 8.42 -11.44 19.75
CA GLY A 61 9.75 -10.98 20.14
C GLY A 61 9.81 -9.48 20.37
N ARG A 62 10.83 -8.80 19.84
CA ARG A 62 11.04 -7.38 20.10
C ARG A 62 9.87 -6.53 19.57
N PRO A 63 9.26 -5.68 20.42
CA PRO A 63 8.20 -4.77 20.02
C PRO A 63 8.62 -3.86 18.86
N ARG A 64 7.69 -3.64 17.94
CA ARG A 64 7.90 -2.81 16.77
C ARG A 64 6.89 -1.66 16.76
N ALA A 65 7.34 -0.48 16.40
CA ALA A 65 6.48 0.67 16.15
C ALA A 65 5.86 0.56 14.74
N PHE A 66 6.55 1.10 13.76
CA PHE A 66 6.18 0.95 12.36
C PHE A 66 7.02 -0.11 11.67
N VAL A 67 6.38 -0.85 10.77
CA VAL A 67 7.02 -1.77 9.84
C VAL A 67 6.56 -1.47 8.43
N LEU A 68 7.35 -1.84 7.45
CA LEU A 68 6.96 -1.77 6.06
C LEU A 68 5.86 -2.81 5.80
N HIS A 69 4.64 -2.34 5.49
CA HIS A 69 3.56 -3.21 5.04
C HIS A 69 3.70 -3.50 3.55
N GLY A 70 3.93 -2.46 2.74
CA GLY A 70 4.09 -2.60 1.31
C GLY A 70 4.57 -1.32 0.63
N PHE A 71 4.93 -1.48 -0.65
CA PHE A 71 5.34 -0.41 -1.55
C PHE A 71 4.56 -0.60 -2.86
N TRP A 72 3.43 0.09 -3.00
CA TRP A 72 2.41 -0.26 -3.96
C TRP A 72 2.40 0.66 -5.17
N PRO A 73 2.58 0.16 -6.40
CA PRO A 73 2.24 0.91 -7.61
C PRO A 73 0.78 1.35 -7.58
N GLN A 74 0.51 2.60 -7.93
CA GLN A 74 -0.81 3.21 -7.92
C GLN A 74 -1.04 3.98 -9.23
N HIS A 75 -2.30 4.02 -9.68
CA HIS A 75 -2.75 5.05 -10.61
C HIS A 75 -3.30 6.25 -9.83
N GLU A 76 -3.51 7.39 -10.49
CA GLU A 76 -4.21 8.52 -9.89
C GLU A 76 -5.57 8.08 -9.31
N ARG A 77 -6.22 7.11 -9.95
CA ARG A 77 -7.44 6.44 -9.49
C ARG A 77 -7.32 4.94 -9.68
N GLY A 78 -7.47 4.21 -8.59
CA GLY A 78 -7.29 2.76 -8.59
C GLY A 78 -5.82 2.34 -8.58
N TRP A 79 -5.59 1.07 -8.69
CA TRP A 79 -4.25 0.47 -8.63
C TRP A 79 -4.19 -0.81 -9.46
N PRO A 80 -3.07 -1.11 -10.08
CA PRO A 80 -2.83 -2.41 -10.68
C PRO A 80 -2.53 -3.44 -9.60
N GLU A 81 -2.98 -4.68 -9.79
CA GLU A 81 -2.64 -5.78 -8.89
C GLU A 81 -2.44 -7.09 -9.65
N SER A 82 -1.52 -7.93 -9.13
CA SER A 82 -1.27 -9.28 -9.67
C SER A 82 -0.89 -9.28 -11.16
N CYS A 83 0.00 -8.38 -11.57
CA CYS A 83 0.43 -8.17 -12.96
C CYS A 83 1.44 -9.25 -13.41
N TYR A 84 1.09 -10.51 -13.26
CA TYR A 84 1.87 -11.65 -13.76
C TYR A 84 0.96 -12.69 -14.37
N SER A 85 1.49 -13.44 -15.33
CA SER A 85 0.80 -14.58 -15.96
C SER A 85 1.47 -15.89 -15.55
N GLY A 86 0.67 -16.95 -15.39
CA GLY A 86 1.17 -18.27 -15.03
C GLY A 86 1.44 -18.45 -13.54
N ASN A 87 2.57 -19.07 -13.19
CA ASN A 87 2.90 -19.40 -11.81
C ASN A 87 3.22 -18.15 -10.99
N ARG A 88 2.91 -18.24 -9.68
CA ARG A 88 3.26 -17.18 -8.72
C ARG A 88 4.76 -16.86 -8.78
N PRO A 89 5.15 -15.57 -8.85
CA PRO A 89 6.55 -15.18 -8.95
C PRO A 89 7.40 -15.72 -7.80
N TRP A 90 8.56 -16.24 -8.11
CA TRP A 90 9.54 -16.69 -7.14
C TRP A 90 10.40 -15.50 -6.68
N ILE A 91 10.72 -15.46 -5.38
CA ILE A 91 11.61 -14.46 -4.79
C ILE A 91 12.83 -15.16 -4.26
N PRO A 92 14.06 -14.71 -4.62
CA PRO A 92 15.29 -15.27 -4.08
C PRO A 92 15.35 -15.19 -2.55
N GLN A 93 15.84 -16.24 -1.91
CA GLN A 93 15.95 -16.27 -0.45
C GLN A 93 16.77 -15.10 0.13
N PRO A 94 17.91 -14.67 -0.49
CA PRO A 94 18.65 -13.48 -0.02
C PRO A 94 17.81 -12.20 0.04
N VAL A 95 16.89 -11.99 -0.91
CA VAL A 95 15.98 -10.84 -0.90
C VAL A 95 15.02 -10.91 0.28
N ILE A 96 14.50 -12.11 0.58
CA ILE A 96 13.63 -12.32 1.75
C ILE A 96 14.40 -12.05 3.04
N ASP A 97 15.61 -12.57 3.16
CA ASP A 97 16.45 -12.43 4.35
C ASP A 97 16.83 -10.95 4.59
N ASP A 98 17.09 -10.22 3.52
CA ASP A 98 17.36 -8.79 3.58
C ASP A 98 16.14 -7.99 4.07
N MET A 99 14.94 -8.30 3.57
CA MET A 99 13.71 -7.56 3.88
C MET A 99 13.10 -7.89 5.24
N ILE A 100 13.39 -9.07 5.83
CA ILE A 100 12.69 -9.56 7.02
C ILE A 100 12.80 -8.63 8.23
N GLY A 101 13.87 -7.81 8.31
CA GLY A 101 14.10 -6.85 9.36
C GLY A 101 13.09 -5.71 9.39
N ILE A 102 12.65 -5.25 8.24
CA ILE A 102 11.73 -4.11 8.06
C ILE A 102 10.33 -4.53 7.64
N MET A 103 10.19 -5.68 6.97
CA MET A 103 8.93 -6.31 6.57
C MET A 103 8.82 -7.69 7.24
N PRO A 104 8.38 -7.77 8.51
CA PRO A 104 8.49 -8.98 9.30
C PRO A 104 7.48 -10.05 8.88
N GLY A 105 7.94 -11.00 8.08
CA GLY A 105 7.16 -12.16 7.65
C GLY A 105 7.44 -12.56 6.20
N LYS A 106 8.04 -13.75 6.00
CA LYS A 106 8.29 -14.30 4.66
C LYS A 106 7.02 -14.35 3.81
N GLY A 107 5.89 -14.75 4.40
CA GLY A 107 4.59 -14.78 3.71
C GLY A 107 4.12 -13.39 3.25
N LEU A 108 4.37 -12.35 4.06
CA LEU A 108 4.07 -10.96 3.69
C LEU A 108 4.92 -10.52 2.50
N ILE A 109 6.24 -10.74 2.54
CA ILE A 109 7.17 -10.38 1.47
C ILE A 109 6.73 -11.02 0.14
N ILE A 110 6.45 -12.32 0.15
CA ILE A 110 5.99 -13.06 -1.03
C ILE A 110 4.64 -12.53 -1.53
N HIS A 111 3.70 -12.26 -0.62
CA HIS A 111 2.39 -11.73 -0.97
C HIS A 111 2.51 -10.33 -1.59
N GLN A 112 3.27 -9.43 -0.99
CA GLN A 112 3.42 -8.06 -1.45
C GLN A 112 4.06 -7.97 -2.84
N TYR A 113 5.06 -8.81 -3.13
CA TYR A 113 5.62 -8.84 -4.47
C TYR A 113 4.63 -9.40 -5.49
N ALA A 114 3.99 -10.54 -5.19
CA ALA A 114 3.04 -11.15 -6.11
C ALA A 114 1.86 -10.21 -6.43
N LYS A 115 1.31 -9.55 -5.41
CA LYS A 115 0.13 -8.69 -5.58
C LYS A 115 0.47 -7.33 -6.17
N HIS A 116 1.55 -6.70 -5.73
CA HIS A 116 1.88 -5.31 -6.04
C HIS A 116 3.20 -5.17 -6.79
N GLY A 117 4.26 -5.85 -6.34
CA GLY A 117 5.59 -5.71 -6.92
C GLY A 117 5.66 -6.08 -8.39
N THR A 118 4.91 -7.11 -8.82
CA THR A 118 4.84 -7.52 -10.24
C THR A 118 4.33 -6.40 -11.14
N CYS A 119 3.49 -5.51 -10.61
CA CYS A 119 2.94 -4.38 -11.37
C CYS A 119 3.95 -3.24 -11.56
N SER A 120 5.04 -3.23 -10.82
CA SER A 120 6.11 -2.24 -11.03
C SER A 120 6.94 -2.47 -12.30
N GLY A 121 6.89 -3.67 -12.87
CA GLY A 121 7.77 -4.10 -13.97
C GLY A 121 9.21 -4.39 -13.53
N LEU A 122 9.51 -4.32 -12.22
CA LEU A 122 10.84 -4.58 -11.67
C LEU A 122 11.01 -6.06 -11.27
N SER A 123 12.26 -6.53 -11.30
CA SER A 123 12.60 -7.82 -10.67
C SER A 123 12.35 -7.78 -9.15
N PRO A 124 12.23 -8.94 -8.46
CA PRO A 124 12.10 -8.96 -7.00
C PRO A 124 13.18 -8.15 -6.29
N GLU A 125 14.44 -8.29 -6.72
CA GLU A 125 15.59 -7.58 -6.14
C GLU A 125 15.43 -6.06 -6.29
N ALA A 126 15.17 -5.59 -7.51
CA ALA A 126 15.03 -4.16 -7.81
C ALA A 126 13.80 -3.54 -7.13
N TYR A 127 12.69 -4.28 -7.03
CA TYR A 127 11.50 -3.82 -6.33
C TYR A 127 11.73 -3.66 -4.83
N PHE A 128 12.32 -4.66 -4.18
CA PHE A 128 12.57 -4.58 -2.75
C PHE A 128 13.69 -3.62 -2.39
N ASP A 129 14.69 -3.42 -3.26
CA ASP A 129 15.69 -2.35 -3.12
C ASP A 129 15.02 -0.97 -3.16
N ALA A 130 14.11 -0.73 -4.11
CA ALA A 130 13.32 0.49 -4.18
C ALA A 130 12.45 0.70 -2.93
N ALA A 131 11.75 -0.36 -2.48
CA ALA A 131 10.92 -0.33 -1.28
C ALA A 131 11.74 -0.02 -0.02
N ARG A 132 12.94 -0.60 0.11
CA ARG A 132 13.88 -0.32 1.20
C ARG A 132 14.35 1.13 1.18
N LYS A 133 14.80 1.63 0.02
CA LYS A 133 15.23 3.04 -0.12
C LYS A 133 14.14 4.02 0.27
N ALA A 134 12.91 3.78 -0.19
CA ALA A 134 11.77 4.59 0.20
C ALA A 134 11.51 4.52 1.72
N TYR A 135 11.54 3.31 2.31
CA TYR A 135 11.36 3.11 3.75
C TYR A 135 12.42 3.83 4.58
N GLU A 136 13.69 3.72 4.22
CA GLU A 136 14.84 4.31 4.93
C GLU A 136 14.90 5.84 4.79
N SER A 137 14.30 6.41 3.73
CA SER A 137 14.20 7.85 3.54
C SER A 137 13.21 8.53 4.49
N ILE A 138 12.31 7.76 5.13
CA ILE A 138 11.28 8.29 6.03
C ILE A 138 11.68 8.10 7.50
N ARG A 139 11.77 9.22 8.21
CA ARG A 139 12.02 9.23 9.66
C ARG A 139 10.71 9.11 10.42
N VAL A 140 10.57 8.04 11.19
CA VAL A 140 9.48 7.90 12.14
C VAL A 140 9.68 8.91 13.28
N PRO A 141 8.68 9.74 13.63
CA PRO A 141 8.76 10.67 14.75
C PRO A 141 9.17 9.97 16.05
N GLU A 142 10.14 10.55 16.79
CA GLU A 142 10.70 9.91 18.00
C GLU A 142 9.62 9.55 19.02
N ARG A 143 8.64 10.44 19.21
CA ARG A 143 7.51 10.22 20.10
C ARG A 143 6.72 8.94 19.76
N LEU A 144 6.61 8.60 18.49
CA LEU A 144 5.91 7.39 18.04
C LEU A 144 6.80 6.16 18.12
N ARG A 145 8.10 6.29 17.86
CA ARG A 145 9.04 5.15 17.94
C ARG A 145 9.08 4.49 19.31
N ARG A 146 8.90 5.26 20.37
CA ARG A 146 8.98 4.83 21.77
C ARG A 146 7.73 5.18 22.56
N LEU A 147 6.57 5.08 21.91
CA LEU A 147 5.31 5.40 22.57
C LEU A 147 5.04 4.42 23.72
N SER A 148 5.10 4.90 24.94
CA SER A 148 4.96 4.08 26.16
C SER A 148 3.53 4.06 26.74
N ARG A 149 2.65 4.96 26.26
CA ARG A 149 1.26 5.06 26.70
C ARG A 149 0.35 5.31 25.51
N THR A 150 -0.90 4.87 25.57
CA THR A 150 -1.88 5.17 24.53
C THR A 150 -1.96 6.67 24.30
N LEU A 151 -1.76 7.09 23.05
CA LEU A 151 -1.95 8.46 22.60
C LEU A 151 -3.33 8.56 21.93
N SER A 152 -4.11 9.59 22.32
CA SER A 152 -5.30 10.01 21.58
C SER A 152 -4.92 11.21 20.72
N ALA A 153 -5.03 11.06 19.40
CA ALA A 153 -4.64 12.09 18.43
C ALA A 153 -5.64 12.20 17.30
N THR A 154 -5.68 13.34 16.63
CA THR A 154 -6.36 13.46 15.33
C THR A 154 -5.44 12.91 14.23
N PRO A 155 -5.96 12.46 13.08
CA PRO A 155 -5.13 12.11 11.93
C PRO A 155 -4.13 13.23 11.55
N ALA A 156 -4.59 14.49 11.53
CA ALA A 156 -3.75 15.65 11.24
C ALA A 156 -2.62 15.88 12.27
N GLU A 157 -2.80 15.50 13.54
CA GLU A 157 -1.70 15.56 14.54
C GLU A 157 -0.61 14.53 14.25
N ILE A 158 -0.98 13.33 13.79
CA ILE A 158 -0.03 12.29 13.37
C ILE A 158 0.70 12.74 12.10
N GLU A 159 -0.03 13.23 11.10
CA GLU A 159 0.52 13.75 9.86
C GLU A 159 1.55 14.86 10.12
N ARG A 160 1.19 15.90 10.89
CA ARG A 160 2.12 16.98 11.28
C ARG A 160 3.38 16.47 11.99
N ALA A 161 3.26 15.41 12.80
CA ALA A 161 4.42 14.82 13.44
C ALA A 161 5.38 14.20 12.40
N PHE A 162 4.83 13.54 11.35
CA PHE A 162 5.65 13.02 10.25
C PHE A 162 6.25 14.14 9.41
N LEU A 163 5.50 15.18 9.07
CA LEU A 163 6.02 16.35 8.33
C LEU A 163 7.14 17.04 9.10
N SER A 164 6.99 17.23 10.42
CA SER A 164 8.05 17.83 11.25
C SER A 164 9.33 16.99 11.31
N ALA A 165 9.22 15.67 11.25
CA ALA A 165 10.36 14.76 11.24
C ALA A 165 11.01 14.64 9.84
N ASN A 166 10.30 15.02 8.79
CA ASN A 166 10.67 14.83 7.39
C ASN A 166 10.44 16.12 6.58
N PRO A 167 11.38 17.10 6.65
CA PRO A 167 11.18 18.42 5.99
C PRO A 167 11.00 18.37 4.47
N GLN A 168 11.36 17.26 3.83
CA GLN A 168 11.15 17.01 2.40
C GLN A 168 9.69 16.69 2.05
N LEU A 169 8.83 16.38 3.04
CA LEU A 169 7.43 16.04 2.81
C LEU A 169 6.52 17.25 2.91
N ARG A 170 5.42 17.24 2.15
CA ARG A 170 4.28 18.16 2.24
C ARG A 170 3.00 17.38 2.63
N GLU A 171 1.97 18.11 3.02
CA GLU A 171 0.67 17.53 3.42
C GLU A 171 0.04 16.66 2.32
N ASP A 172 0.19 17.06 1.05
CA ASP A 172 -0.32 16.33 -0.11
C ASP A 172 0.42 15.01 -0.42
N MET A 173 1.52 14.72 0.28
CA MET A 173 2.35 13.53 0.10
C MET A 173 2.14 12.46 1.18
N VAL A 174 1.35 12.76 2.21
CA VAL A 174 1.17 11.90 3.38
C VAL A 174 -0.31 11.68 3.64
N SER A 175 -0.68 10.46 3.99
CA SER A 175 -2.04 10.14 4.45
C SER A 175 -2.03 9.20 5.65
N ILE A 176 -3.08 9.31 6.47
CA ILE A 176 -3.25 8.50 7.68
C ILE A 176 -4.43 7.55 7.46
N ALA A 177 -4.16 6.25 7.45
CA ALA A 177 -5.20 5.24 7.43
C ALA A 177 -5.52 4.76 8.85
N CYS A 178 -6.81 4.70 9.17
CA CYS A 178 -7.27 4.18 10.45
C CYS A 178 -8.30 3.05 10.28
N GLY A 179 -8.31 2.15 11.24
CA GLY A 179 -9.42 1.24 11.49
C GLY A 179 -10.45 1.89 12.42
N PRO A 180 -11.39 1.13 13.01
CA PRO A 180 -12.30 1.68 13.99
C PRO A 180 -11.52 2.35 15.13
N GLU A 181 -11.43 3.68 15.09
CA GLU A 181 -10.80 4.53 16.10
C GLU A 181 -9.32 4.22 16.43
N ARG A 182 -8.57 3.55 15.55
CA ARG A 182 -7.15 3.23 15.81
C ARG A 182 -6.29 3.56 14.59
N LEU A 183 -5.07 4.05 14.84
CA LEU A 183 -4.06 4.20 13.81
C LEU A 183 -3.74 2.84 13.21
N ARG A 184 -3.88 2.71 11.89
CA ARG A 184 -3.46 1.49 11.16
C ARG A 184 -2.15 1.71 10.41
N GLU A 185 -2.09 2.74 9.59
CA GLU A 185 -0.96 3.01 8.72
C GLU A 185 -0.70 4.52 8.59
N VAL A 186 0.54 4.84 8.33
CA VAL A 186 0.95 6.09 7.70
C VAL A 186 1.42 5.75 6.31
N ARG A 187 0.94 6.47 5.31
CA ARG A 187 1.29 6.26 3.91
C ARG A 187 1.98 7.48 3.35
N VAL A 188 3.02 7.26 2.56
CA VAL A 188 3.79 8.32 1.92
C VAL A 188 3.90 8.00 0.43
N CYS A 189 3.64 8.98 -0.42
CA CYS A 189 3.67 8.80 -1.86
C CYS A 189 5.03 9.18 -2.46
N PHE A 190 5.48 8.34 -3.38
CA PHE A 190 6.75 8.49 -4.10
C PHE A 190 6.52 8.42 -5.61
N SER A 191 7.24 9.25 -6.34
CA SER A 191 7.33 9.13 -7.79
C SER A 191 8.00 7.82 -8.20
N ARG A 192 7.98 7.49 -9.47
CA ARG A 192 8.70 6.33 -10.02
C ARG A 192 10.22 6.43 -9.85
N SER A 193 10.76 7.63 -9.66
CA SER A 193 12.17 7.90 -9.35
C SER A 193 12.50 7.92 -7.87
N LEU A 194 11.56 7.52 -7.01
CA LEU A 194 11.67 7.46 -5.54
C LEU A 194 11.81 8.82 -4.85
N GLU A 195 11.36 9.89 -5.47
CA GLU A 195 11.23 11.20 -4.83
C GLU A 195 9.84 11.34 -4.21
N PRO A 196 9.69 11.92 -3.01
CA PRO A 196 8.39 12.23 -2.45
C PRO A 196 7.52 13.04 -3.42
N THR A 197 6.28 12.64 -3.65
CA THR A 197 5.36 13.29 -4.60
C THR A 197 3.96 13.39 -4.02
N ALA A 198 3.12 14.25 -4.60
CA ALA A 198 1.70 14.33 -4.25
C ALA A 198 1.03 12.96 -4.45
N CYS A 199 0.14 12.61 -3.55
CA CYS A 199 -0.65 11.40 -3.64
C CYS A 199 -1.85 11.58 -4.60
N GLY A 200 -2.22 10.52 -5.30
CA GLY A 200 -3.46 10.48 -6.06
C GLY A 200 -4.71 10.24 -5.21
N ASP A 201 -5.86 10.15 -5.84
CA ASP A 201 -7.18 10.00 -5.20
C ASP A 201 -7.31 8.80 -4.27
N ASN A 202 -6.48 7.76 -4.45
CA ASN A 202 -6.50 6.55 -3.61
C ASN A 202 -6.14 6.85 -2.16
N GLU A 203 -5.29 7.86 -1.94
CA GLU A 203 -4.80 8.28 -0.63
C GLU A 203 -5.64 9.44 -0.03
N ASN A 204 -6.90 9.58 -0.45
CA ASN A 204 -7.81 10.59 0.07
C ASN A 204 -8.04 10.42 1.58
N GLN A 205 -7.57 11.37 2.37
CA GLN A 205 -7.61 11.34 3.84
C GLN A 205 -9.01 11.10 4.41
N ALA A 206 -10.05 11.71 3.84
CA ALA A 206 -11.42 11.55 4.32
C ALA A 206 -12.00 10.14 4.12
N ARG A 207 -11.45 9.38 3.15
CA ARG A 207 -11.80 7.97 2.92
C ARG A 207 -10.99 7.04 3.79
N LEU A 208 -9.70 7.31 3.97
CA LEU A 208 -8.77 6.46 4.70
C LEU A 208 -8.98 6.52 6.22
N CYS A 209 -9.39 7.67 6.75
CA CYS A 209 -9.67 7.82 8.17
C CYS A 209 -10.78 8.86 8.42
N ARG A 210 -11.99 8.38 8.70
CA ARG A 210 -13.17 9.23 9.01
C ARG A 210 -13.26 9.64 10.47
N SER A 211 -12.47 9.02 11.34
CA SER A 211 -12.48 9.30 12.78
C SER A 211 -11.87 10.67 13.08
N ARG A 212 -12.55 11.49 13.86
CA ARG A 212 -12.01 12.78 14.32
C ARG A 212 -10.80 12.60 15.23
N ARG A 213 -10.82 11.59 16.08
CA ARG A 213 -9.70 11.19 16.94
C ARG A 213 -9.51 9.70 16.88
N ILE A 214 -8.24 9.28 16.93
CA ILE A 214 -7.83 7.90 16.87
C ILE A 214 -6.95 7.56 18.07
N ARG A 215 -7.01 6.34 18.51
CA ARG A 215 -6.10 5.78 19.51
C ARG A 215 -4.86 5.25 18.82
N VAL A 216 -3.72 5.60 19.34
CA VAL A 216 -2.41 5.04 18.97
C VAL A 216 -1.94 4.20 20.16
N PRO A 217 -2.10 2.86 20.12
CA PRO A 217 -1.65 1.99 21.20
C PRO A 217 -0.13 2.11 21.42
N PRO A 218 0.36 1.88 22.65
CA PRO A 218 1.79 1.97 22.96
C PRO A 218 2.58 0.85 22.27
N VAL A 219 3.87 1.10 22.06
CA VAL A 219 4.87 0.09 21.73
C VAL A 219 5.28 -0.54 23.07
N VAL A 220 4.69 -1.67 23.39
CA VAL A 220 4.92 -2.38 24.67
C VAL A 220 5.81 -3.60 24.46
N ASP A 221 6.60 -3.91 25.49
CA ASP A 221 7.38 -5.13 25.58
C ASP A 221 6.51 -6.34 25.92
#